data_a364bb1deb6ad46d6175e469f30d9556
#
_entry.id   a364bb1deb6ad46d6175e469f30d9556
#
_cell.length_a   1.000
_cell.length_b   1.000
_cell.length_c   1.000
_cell.angle_alpha   90.00
_cell.angle_beta   90.00
_cell.angle_gamma   90.00
#
_symmetry.space_group_name_H-M   'P 1'
#
loop_
_entity.id
_entity.type
_entity.pdbx_description
1 polymer ?
#
loop_
_entity_poly.entity_id
_entity_poly.type
_entity_poly.pdbx_seq_one_letter_code
_entity_poly.pdbx_strand_id
1 'polypeptide(L)'
;WVRDWSSDVCSSDLTKGKKRLVITPRDGDPYEVLIPKHRQLNVFEGETVEKGEVISDGPSNPHDILRLLGVVELAKYITNEIQDVYRLQGVVINDKHIEVIVRQMLRKAEITDPGDTTLLSGDQVEITHVLEENEKADAADKEPAKFERLLLGITKASLATESFISAASFQETTRVLTEGAVTGKRD
;
A
#
# COMPACT_ATOMS: atom_id res chain seq x y z
N TRP A 1 11.41 -0.73 -8.38
CA TRP A 1 10.38 0.29 -8.67
C TRP A 1 11.03 1.67 -8.78
N VAL A 2 10.72 2.39 -9.84
CA VAL A 2 11.20 3.76 -10.05
C VAL A 2 10.33 4.74 -9.25
N ARG A 3 10.96 5.62 -8.50
CA ARG A 3 10.28 6.58 -7.61
C ARG A 3 9.85 7.85 -8.31
N ASP A 4 10.56 8.27 -9.34
CA ASP A 4 10.36 9.55 -10.02
C ASP A 4 9.92 9.37 -11.47
N TRP A 5 9.33 10.43 -12.03
CA TRP A 5 8.80 10.45 -13.39
C TRP A 5 9.93 10.40 -14.43
N SER A 6 9.78 9.52 -15.40
CA SER A 6 10.63 9.27 -16.57
C SER A 6 12.15 9.47 -16.32
N SER A 7 12.83 8.36 -16.17
CA SER A 7 14.28 8.32 -15.96
C SER A 7 14.93 7.45 -17.03
N ASP A 8 16.11 7.84 -17.54
CA ASP A 8 16.89 7.02 -18.44
C ASP A 8 17.65 5.95 -17.67
N VAL A 9 17.62 4.72 -18.18
CA VAL A 9 18.29 3.57 -17.56
C VAL A 9 19.59 3.26 -18.28
N CYS A 10 20.67 3.16 -17.55
CA CYS A 10 21.93 2.65 -18.04
C CYS A 10 22.38 1.45 -17.21
N SER A 11 22.64 0.31 -17.84
CA SER A 11 23.20 -0.87 -17.17
C SER A 11 24.65 -1.04 -17.56
N SER A 12 25.54 -1.21 -16.59
CA SER A 12 26.93 -1.54 -16.85
C SER A 12 27.33 -2.82 -16.11
N ASP A 13 28.04 -3.70 -16.81
CA ASP A 13 28.63 -4.91 -16.21
C ASP A 13 29.66 -4.56 -15.18
N LEU A 14 29.50 -5.07 -13.96
CA LEU A 14 30.43 -4.81 -12.90
C LEU A 14 30.82 -5.95 -12.01
N THR A 15 32.06 -5.81 -11.60
CA THR A 15 32.78 -6.48 -10.53
C THR A 15 31.95 -7.27 -9.51
N LYS A 16 32.34 -8.53 -9.30
CA LYS A 16 31.82 -9.44 -8.25
C LYS A 16 30.39 -9.97 -8.41
N GLY A 17 29.93 -10.25 -9.65
CA GLY A 17 28.67 -10.99 -9.82
C GLY A 17 27.39 -10.17 -9.65
N LYS A 18 27.47 -8.85 -9.72
CA LYS A 18 26.31 -7.93 -9.69
C LYS A 18 26.29 -7.06 -10.93
N LYS A 19 25.11 -6.71 -11.42
CA LYS A 19 24.91 -5.69 -12.46
C LYS A 19 24.66 -4.35 -11.76
N ARG A 20 25.24 -3.28 -12.28
CA ARG A 20 24.98 -1.92 -11.81
C ARG A 20 23.91 -1.31 -12.70
N LEU A 21 22.81 -0.95 -12.10
CA LEU A 21 21.75 -0.19 -12.73
C LEU A 21 21.87 1.27 -12.31
N VAL A 22 22.01 2.16 -13.26
CA VAL A 22 22.03 3.61 -13.03
C VAL A 22 20.74 4.18 -13.61
N ILE A 23 19.96 4.86 -12.79
CA ILE A 23 18.73 5.54 -13.18
C ILE A 23 18.99 7.04 -13.07
N THR A 24 18.90 7.75 -14.18
CA THR A 24 19.12 9.19 -14.25
C THR A 24 17.78 9.90 -14.34
N PRO A 25 17.27 10.50 -13.27
CA PRO A 25 16.04 11.30 -13.32
C PRO A 25 16.26 12.58 -14.14
N ARG A 26 15.19 13.16 -14.67
CA ARG A 26 15.28 14.43 -15.42
C ARG A 26 15.75 15.60 -14.56
N ASP A 27 15.33 15.63 -13.31
CA ASP A 27 15.67 16.66 -12.32
C ASP A 27 16.23 16.01 -11.06
N GLY A 28 17.53 15.70 -11.02
CA GLY A 28 18.16 15.13 -9.83
C GLY A 28 19.44 14.34 -10.10
N ASP A 29 20.06 13.89 -9.02
CA ASP A 29 21.28 13.08 -9.09
C ASP A 29 20.99 11.64 -9.56
N PRO A 30 21.91 11.00 -10.31
CA PRO A 30 21.76 9.64 -10.76
C PRO A 30 21.70 8.66 -9.56
N TYR A 31 20.72 7.77 -9.59
CA TYR A 31 20.51 6.75 -8.56
C TYR A 31 21.11 5.41 -9.00
N GLU A 32 22.01 4.85 -8.21
CA GLU A 32 22.69 3.60 -8.52
C GLU A 32 22.16 2.45 -7.67
N VAL A 33 21.80 1.33 -8.31
CA VAL A 33 21.36 0.10 -7.64
C VAL A 33 22.19 -1.08 -8.14
N LEU A 34 22.66 -1.90 -7.20
CA LEU A 34 23.37 -3.14 -7.50
C LEU A 34 22.41 -4.33 -7.51
N ILE A 35 22.18 -4.92 -8.67
CA ILE A 35 21.26 -6.05 -8.88
C ILE A 35 22.08 -7.34 -9.02
N PRO A 36 21.69 -8.45 -8.35
CA PRO A 36 22.33 -9.76 -8.55
C PRO A 36 22.21 -10.25 -9.98
N LYS A 37 23.24 -10.91 -10.53
CA LYS A 37 23.24 -11.39 -11.92
C LYS A 37 22.13 -12.37 -12.28
N HIS A 38 21.60 -13.10 -11.28
CA HIS A 38 20.52 -14.08 -11.51
C HIS A 38 19.14 -13.43 -11.74
N ARG A 39 18.99 -12.12 -11.47
CA ARG A 39 17.75 -11.42 -11.80
C ARG A 39 17.78 -10.92 -13.22
N GLN A 40 16.69 -11.15 -13.92
CA GLN A 40 16.46 -10.59 -15.25
C GLN A 40 16.03 -9.13 -15.13
N LEU A 41 16.54 -8.32 -16.04
CA LEU A 41 16.12 -6.93 -16.22
C LEU A 41 15.14 -6.90 -17.39
N ASN A 42 14.02 -6.22 -17.19
CA ASN A 42 12.95 -6.08 -18.20
C ASN A 42 13.14 -4.80 -19.04
N VAL A 43 14.23 -4.08 -18.81
CA VAL A 43 14.53 -2.80 -19.48
C VAL A 43 15.86 -2.87 -20.21
N PHE A 44 15.98 -2.11 -21.30
CA PHE A 44 17.17 -1.99 -22.12
C PHE A 44 17.97 -0.74 -21.74
N GLU A 45 19.23 -0.70 -22.13
CA GLU A 45 20.08 0.48 -21.94
C GLU A 45 19.56 1.68 -22.74
N GLY A 46 19.42 2.83 -22.09
CA GLY A 46 18.90 4.05 -22.68
C GLY A 46 17.36 4.08 -22.80
N GLU A 47 16.66 3.12 -22.22
CA GLU A 47 15.20 3.13 -22.19
C GLU A 47 14.69 4.08 -21.10
N THR A 48 13.64 4.81 -21.44
CA THR A 48 12.97 5.71 -20.49
C THR A 48 11.90 4.95 -19.71
N VAL A 49 12.00 4.96 -18.39
CA VAL A 49 11.08 4.26 -17.49
C VAL A 49 10.16 5.22 -16.76
N GLU A 50 8.93 4.79 -16.50
CA GLU A 50 7.94 5.56 -15.78
C GLU A 50 7.89 5.21 -14.30
N LYS A 51 7.29 6.10 -13.51
CA LYS A 51 7.09 5.86 -12.08
C LYS A 51 6.24 4.60 -11.84
N GLY A 52 6.79 3.66 -11.06
CA GLY A 52 6.11 2.42 -10.73
C GLY A 52 6.29 1.30 -11.76
N GLU A 53 7.12 1.49 -12.77
CA GLU A 53 7.48 0.45 -13.72
C GLU A 53 8.41 -0.60 -13.08
N VAL A 54 8.19 -1.88 -13.45
CA VAL A 54 8.95 -3.01 -12.91
C VAL A 54 10.20 -3.23 -13.75
N ILE A 55 11.33 -2.78 -13.25
CA ILE A 55 12.64 -2.88 -13.93
C ILE A 55 13.25 -4.28 -13.81
N SER A 56 13.08 -4.93 -12.67
CA SER A 56 13.68 -6.24 -12.38
C SER A 56 12.61 -7.25 -12.04
N ASP A 57 12.77 -8.45 -12.55
CA ASP A 57 11.90 -9.57 -12.23
C ASP A 57 11.97 -9.93 -10.74
N GLY A 58 10.82 -10.23 -10.15
CA GLY A 58 10.69 -10.58 -8.73
C GLY A 58 9.28 -10.31 -8.18
N PRO A 59 8.99 -10.82 -6.98
CA PRO A 59 7.71 -10.57 -6.33
C PRO A 59 7.55 -9.08 -6.01
N SER A 60 6.46 -8.50 -6.45
CA SER A 60 6.13 -7.10 -6.15
C SER A 60 5.61 -6.97 -4.72
N ASN A 61 6.04 -5.94 -4.02
CA ASN A 61 5.55 -5.66 -2.68
C ASN A 61 4.24 -4.85 -2.77
N PRO A 62 3.11 -5.37 -2.26
CA PRO A 62 1.83 -4.67 -2.32
C PRO A 62 1.84 -3.27 -1.68
N HIS A 63 2.65 -3.05 -0.65
CA HIS A 63 2.78 -1.74 -0.02
C HIS A 63 3.43 -0.70 -0.95
N ASP A 64 4.43 -1.13 -1.73
CA ASP A 64 5.08 -0.25 -2.72
C ASP A 64 4.14 0.05 -3.89
N ILE A 65 3.33 -0.93 -4.34
CA ILE A 65 2.30 -0.71 -5.34
C ILE A 65 1.30 0.35 -4.85
N LEU A 66 0.81 0.23 -3.61
CA LEU A 66 -0.11 1.21 -3.04
C LEU A 66 0.47 2.62 -3.03
N ARG A 67 1.73 2.73 -2.61
CA ARG A 67 2.41 4.02 -2.45
C ARG A 67 2.76 4.69 -3.78
N LEU A 68 3.15 3.91 -4.79
CA LEU A 68 3.64 4.42 -6.08
C LEU A 68 2.56 4.53 -7.14
N LEU A 69 1.71 3.50 -7.27
CA LEU A 69 0.69 3.37 -8.30
C LEU A 69 -0.74 3.65 -7.80
N GLY A 70 -0.94 3.58 -6.49
CA GLY A 70 -2.22 3.86 -5.87
C GLY A 70 -3.15 2.66 -5.71
N VAL A 71 -4.37 2.95 -5.26
CA VAL A 71 -5.36 1.95 -4.81
C VAL A 71 -5.86 1.06 -5.94
N VAL A 72 -6.09 1.63 -7.12
CA VAL A 72 -6.70 0.91 -8.25
C VAL A 72 -5.76 -0.19 -8.76
N GLU A 73 -4.48 0.14 -8.95
CA GLU A 73 -3.49 -0.82 -9.41
C GLU A 73 -3.18 -1.89 -8.37
N LEU A 74 -3.16 -1.50 -7.08
CA LEU A 74 -3.06 -2.47 -6.00
C LEU A 74 -4.24 -3.45 -5.99
N ALA A 75 -5.48 -2.95 -6.14
CA ALA A 75 -6.66 -3.80 -6.15
C ALA A 75 -6.64 -4.78 -7.33
N LYS A 76 -6.26 -4.32 -8.53
CA LYS A 76 -6.06 -5.18 -9.70
C LYS A 76 -4.99 -6.25 -9.45
N TYR A 77 -3.84 -5.83 -8.90
CA TYR A 77 -2.74 -6.74 -8.61
C TYR A 77 -3.18 -7.87 -7.65
N ILE A 78 -3.75 -7.52 -6.51
CA ILE A 78 -4.21 -8.51 -5.52
C ILE A 78 -5.30 -9.41 -6.10
N THR A 79 -6.25 -8.84 -6.85
CA THR A 79 -7.33 -9.62 -7.48
C THR A 79 -6.77 -10.62 -8.49
N ASN A 80 -5.83 -10.21 -9.33
CA ASN A 80 -5.20 -11.09 -10.30
C ASN A 80 -4.41 -12.23 -9.64
N GLU A 81 -3.58 -11.92 -8.66
CA GLU A 81 -2.80 -12.92 -7.91
C GLU A 81 -3.70 -13.99 -7.26
N ILE A 82 -4.80 -13.57 -6.65
CA ILE A 82 -5.76 -14.49 -6.03
C ILE A 82 -6.51 -15.29 -7.10
N GLN A 83 -6.96 -14.64 -8.17
CA GLN A 83 -7.67 -15.31 -9.27
C GLN A 83 -6.79 -16.35 -9.96
N ASP A 84 -5.52 -16.08 -10.14
CA ASP A 84 -4.59 -17.04 -10.75
C ASP A 84 -4.47 -18.33 -9.92
N VAL A 85 -4.44 -18.22 -8.58
CA VAL A 85 -4.46 -19.39 -7.71
C VAL A 85 -5.76 -20.19 -7.88
N TYR A 86 -6.93 -19.54 -7.93
CA TYR A 86 -8.21 -20.20 -8.15
C TYR A 86 -8.34 -20.81 -9.55
N ARG A 87 -7.88 -20.11 -10.59
CA ARG A 87 -7.87 -20.61 -11.97
C ARG A 87 -7.03 -21.88 -12.13
N LEU A 88 -5.87 -21.94 -11.47
CA LEU A 88 -5.03 -23.15 -11.44
C LEU A 88 -5.75 -24.35 -10.85
N GLN A 89 -6.70 -24.13 -9.95
CA GLN A 89 -7.54 -25.19 -9.34
C GLN A 89 -8.85 -25.42 -10.10
N GLY A 90 -9.07 -24.76 -11.24
CA GLY A 90 -10.28 -24.88 -12.04
C GLY A 90 -11.52 -24.22 -11.43
N VAL A 91 -11.35 -23.35 -10.44
CA VAL A 91 -12.45 -22.63 -9.77
C VAL A 91 -12.61 -21.25 -10.39
N VAL A 92 -13.84 -20.91 -10.80
CA VAL A 92 -14.20 -19.61 -11.35
C VAL A 92 -14.90 -18.77 -10.29
N ILE A 93 -14.32 -17.65 -9.90
CA ILE A 93 -14.86 -16.71 -8.92
C ILE A 93 -14.99 -15.35 -9.60
N ASN A 94 -16.05 -14.60 -9.27
CA ASN A 94 -16.18 -13.23 -9.73
C ASN A 94 -15.30 -12.29 -8.90
N ASP A 95 -14.63 -11.36 -9.55
CA ASP A 95 -13.67 -10.42 -8.95
C ASP A 95 -14.26 -9.61 -7.79
N LYS A 96 -15.56 -9.27 -7.86
CA LYS A 96 -16.25 -8.50 -6.81
C LYS A 96 -16.13 -9.11 -5.40
N HIS A 97 -16.00 -10.43 -5.28
CA HIS A 97 -15.86 -11.10 -3.99
C HIS A 97 -14.49 -10.85 -3.36
N ILE A 98 -13.47 -10.69 -4.20
CA ILE A 98 -12.11 -10.35 -3.78
C ILE A 98 -12.01 -8.85 -3.53
N GLU A 99 -12.54 -8.04 -4.43
CA GLU A 99 -12.53 -6.57 -4.33
C GLU A 99 -13.18 -6.05 -3.06
N VAL A 100 -14.27 -6.68 -2.61
CA VAL A 100 -14.93 -6.34 -1.35
C VAL A 100 -13.98 -6.52 -0.15
N ILE A 101 -13.18 -7.57 -0.15
CA ILE A 101 -12.20 -7.84 0.90
C ILE A 101 -11.05 -6.82 0.83
N VAL A 102 -10.53 -6.57 -0.37
CA VAL A 102 -9.45 -5.59 -0.59
C VAL A 102 -9.90 -4.19 -0.16
N ARG A 103 -11.15 -3.82 -0.43
CA ARG A 103 -11.72 -2.56 0.05
C ARG A 103 -11.67 -2.44 1.57
N GLN A 104 -11.97 -3.50 2.32
CA GLN A 104 -11.90 -3.50 3.78
C GLN A 104 -10.46 -3.40 4.29
N MET A 105 -9.50 -4.00 3.58
CA MET A 105 -8.07 -3.90 3.90
C MET A 105 -7.52 -2.48 3.72
N LEU A 106 -8.17 -1.64 2.92
CA LEU A 106 -7.75 -0.28 2.57
C LEU A 106 -8.58 0.81 3.26
N ARG A 107 -9.40 0.46 4.27
CA ARG A 107 -10.25 1.43 4.98
C ARG A 107 -9.46 2.41 5.86
N LYS A 108 -8.26 2.03 6.30
CA LYS A 108 -7.48 2.82 7.24
C LYS A 108 -6.37 3.61 6.55
N ALA A 109 -6.07 4.75 7.14
CA ALA A 109 -4.96 5.59 6.79
C ALA A 109 -4.11 5.90 8.03
N GLU A 110 -2.84 6.13 7.82
CA GLU A 110 -1.90 6.60 8.84
C GLU A 110 -1.70 8.10 8.68
N ILE A 111 -1.82 8.84 9.77
CA ILE A 111 -1.64 10.29 9.79
C ILE A 111 -0.16 10.60 9.77
N THR A 112 0.32 11.25 8.71
CA THR A 112 1.72 11.71 8.60
C THR A 112 1.93 13.06 9.25
N ASP A 113 1.01 13.99 9.02
CA ASP A 113 1.03 15.34 9.57
C ASP A 113 -0.39 15.72 10.03
N PRO A 114 -0.63 15.95 11.33
CA PRO A 114 -1.97 16.22 11.81
C PRO A 114 -2.48 17.64 11.46
N GLY A 115 -1.61 18.56 11.04
CA GLY A 115 -2.00 19.96 10.85
C GLY A 115 -2.65 20.54 12.10
N ASP A 116 -3.73 21.32 11.90
CA ASP A 116 -4.55 21.93 12.97
C ASP A 116 -5.76 21.07 13.38
N THR A 117 -5.77 19.80 13.01
CA THR A 117 -6.85 18.85 13.36
C THR A 117 -6.67 18.24 14.74
N THR A 118 -7.68 17.53 15.24
CA THR A 118 -7.63 16.82 16.52
C THR A 118 -6.89 15.49 16.46
N LEU A 119 -6.39 15.10 15.29
CA LEU A 119 -5.71 13.84 15.04
C LEU A 119 -4.26 13.87 15.54
N LEU A 120 -3.69 12.69 15.80
CA LEU A 120 -2.30 12.55 16.23
C LEU A 120 -1.45 11.95 15.11
N SER A 121 -0.20 12.39 15.00
CA SER A 121 0.76 11.81 14.04
C SER A 121 1.04 10.35 14.38
N GLY A 122 1.00 9.47 13.35
CA GLY A 122 1.18 8.02 13.49
C GLY A 122 -0.08 7.24 13.87
N ASP A 123 -1.23 7.90 14.09
CA ASP A 123 -2.49 7.21 14.36
C ASP A 123 -3.04 6.54 13.10
N GLN A 124 -3.60 5.34 13.29
CA GLN A 124 -4.29 4.58 12.25
C GLN A 124 -5.80 4.78 12.34
N VAL A 125 -6.32 5.71 11.56
CA VAL A 125 -7.71 6.16 11.60
C VAL A 125 -8.45 5.74 10.34
N GLU A 126 -9.77 5.65 10.38
CA GLU A 126 -10.57 5.44 9.18
C GLU A 126 -10.52 6.66 8.26
N ILE A 127 -10.41 6.41 6.95
CA ILE A 127 -10.31 7.48 5.94
C ILE A 127 -11.51 8.41 5.99
N THR A 128 -12.71 7.87 6.25
CA THR A 128 -13.95 8.66 6.39
C THR A 128 -13.82 9.70 7.51
N HIS A 129 -13.31 9.29 8.67
CA HIS A 129 -13.11 10.20 9.80
C HIS A 129 -12.06 11.28 9.50
N VAL A 130 -10.96 10.92 8.81
CA VAL A 130 -9.94 11.89 8.41
C VAL A 130 -10.51 12.93 7.44
N LEU A 131 -11.34 12.50 6.49
CA LEU A 131 -11.98 13.40 5.54
C LEU A 131 -12.98 14.34 6.24
N GLU A 132 -13.77 13.84 7.19
CA GLU A 132 -14.69 14.67 7.98
C GLU A 132 -13.94 15.73 8.83
N GLU A 133 -12.82 15.36 9.45
CA GLU A 133 -11.99 16.31 10.19
C GLU A 133 -11.33 17.34 9.28
N ASN A 134 -10.88 16.91 8.09
CA ASN A 134 -10.33 17.82 7.10
C ASN A 134 -11.38 18.80 6.56
N GLU A 135 -12.61 18.34 6.30
CA GLU A 135 -13.72 19.23 5.92
C GLU A 135 -14.02 20.27 7.01
N LYS A 136 -13.95 19.89 8.28
CA LYS A 136 -14.12 20.84 9.41
C LYS A 136 -12.94 21.83 9.49
N ALA A 137 -11.72 21.38 9.24
CA ALA A 137 -10.53 22.22 9.22
C ALA A 137 -10.59 23.22 8.08
N ASP A 138 -10.95 22.79 6.86
CA ASP A 138 -11.12 23.64 5.68
C ASP A 138 -12.23 24.68 5.90
N ALA A 139 -13.34 24.30 6.51
CA ALA A 139 -14.44 25.24 6.87
C ALA A 139 -14.02 26.28 7.90
N ALA A 140 -13.00 25.99 8.71
CA ALA A 140 -12.44 26.89 9.71
C ALA A 140 -11.18 27.65 9.24
N ASP A 141 -10.82 27.52 7.97
CA ASP A 141 -9.62 28.12 7.34
C ASP A 141 -8.31 27.68 8.05
N LYS A 142 -8.23 26.40 8.41
CA LYS A 142 -7.11 25.75 9.11
C LYS A 142 -6.41 24.74 8.20
N GLU A 143 -5.17 24.37 8.57
CA GLU A 143 -4.41 23.36 7.81
C GLU A 143 -5.02 21.95 7.99
N PRO A 144 -5.40 21.26 6.87
CA PRO A 144 -5.91 19.91 6.91
C PRO A 144 -4.81 18.88 7.24
N ALA A 145 -5.20 17.75 7.82
CA ALA A 145 -4.28 16.65 8.09
C ALA A 145 -3.84 15.96 6.79
N LYS A 146 -2.54 15.65 6.71
CA LYS A 146 -1.96 14.82 5.64
C LYS A 146 -1.92 13.36 6.10
N PHE A 147 -2.31 12.47 5.22
CA PHE A 147 -2.37 11.04 5.51
C PHE A 147 -1.89 10.18 4.35
N GLU A 148 -1.36 9.01 4.66
CA GLU A 148 -1.06 7.97 3.68
C GLU A 148 -2.01 6.79 3.86
N ARG A 149 -2.49 6.21 2.75
CA ARG A 149 -3.35 5.03 2.81
C ARG A 149 -2.55 3.82 3.28
N LEU A 150 -3.11 3.08 4.21
CA LEU A 150 -2.50 1.91 4.81
C LEU A 150 -3.15 0.63 4.27
N LEU A 151 -2.33 -0.32 3.83
CA LEU A 151 -2.79 -1.67 3.51
C LEU A 151 -2.67 -2.55 4.75
N LEU A 152 -3.80 -2.95 5.31
CA LEU A 152 -3.86 -3.89 6.43
C LEU A 152 -3.99 -5.32 5.91
N GLY A 153 -3.32 -6.27 6.55
CA GLY A 153 -3.60 -7.70 6.34
C GLY A 153 -5.03 -8.05 6.77
N ILE A 154 -5.60 -9.12 6.21
CA ILE A 154 -6.99 -9.55 6.44
C ILE A 154 -7.33 -9.63 7.93
N THR A 155 -6.47 -10.27 8.72
CA THR A 155 -6.68 -10.42 10.18
C THR A 155 -6.71 -9.07 10.88
N LYS A 156 -5.74 -8.19 10.61
CA LYS A 156 -5.73 -6.85 11.19
C LYS A 156 -6.94 -6.02 10.76
N ALA A 157 -7.32 -6.08 9.49
CA ALA A 157 -8.48 -5.36 8.98
C ALA A 157 -9.78 -5.79 9.67
N SER A 158 -9.94 -7.10 9.91
CA SER A 158 -11.13 -7.66 10.58
C SER A 158 -11.19 -7.33 12.07
N LEU A 159 -10.04 -7.23 12.75
CA LEU A 159 -9.97 -6.90 14.18
C LEU A 159 -9.98 -5.39 14.45
N ALA A 160 -9.61 -4.59 13.46
CA ALA A 160 -9.53 -3.12 13.57
C ALA A 160 -10.84 -2.42 13.17
N THR A 161 -11.97 -3.12 13.13
CA THR A 161 -13.30 -2.55 12.88
C THR A 161 -13.78 -1.75 14.11
N GLU A 162 -14.65 -0.77 13.87
CA GLU A 162 -15.25 0.02 14.97
C GLU A 162 -16.13 -0.84 15.88
N SER A 163 -16.88 -1.79 15.28
CA SER A 163 -17.69 -2.75 16.03
C SER A 163 -16.81 -3.82 16.69
N PHE A 164 -16.71 -3.78 18.02
CA PHE A 164 -15.98 -4.79 18.77
C PHE A 164 -16.70 -6.16 18.75
N ILE A 165 -18.02 -6.18 18.57
CA ILE A 165 -18.80 -7.43 18.42
C ILE A 165 -18.43 -8.12 17.11
N SER A 166 -18.32 -7.37 16.00
CA SER A 166 -17.86 -7.89 14.72
C SER A 166 -16.44 -8.45 14.82
N ALA A 167 -15.52 -7.74 15.45
CA ALA A 167 -14.16 -8.20 15.68
C ALA A 167 -14.14 -9.50 16.53
N ALA A 168 -14.93 -9.59 17.60
CA ALA A 168 -15.05 -10.76 18.46
C ALA A 168 -15.62 -11.99 17.74
N SER A 169 -16.46 -11.79 16.72
CA SER A 169 -17.01 -12.89 15.93
C SER A 169 -16.02 -13.52 14.96
N PHE A 170 -14.93 -12.84 14.65
CA PHE A 170 -13.91 -13.30 13.71
C PHE A 170 -12.86 -14.20 14.39
N GLN A 171 -12.09 -13.63 15.32
CA GLN A 171 -11.04 -14.34 16.07
C GLN A 171 -10.81 -13.68 17.44
N GLU A 172 -10.14 -14.41 18.34
CA GLU A 172 -9.72 -13.91 19.65
C GLU A 172 -10.90 -13.34 20.49
N THR A 173 -12.07 -14.00 20.43
CA THR A 173 -13.33 -13.56 21.04
C THR A 173 -13.16 -13.08 22.47
N THR A 174 -12.50 -13.87 23.31
CA THR A 174 -12.29 -13.53 24.75
C THR A 174 -11.47 -12.26 24.92
N ARG A 175 -10.38 -12.13 24.16
CA ARG A 175 -9.49 -10.96 24.22
C ARG A 175 -10.21 -9.69 23.82
N VAL A 176 -10.91 -9.73 22.66
CA VAL A 176 -11.64 -8.57 22.13
C VAL A 176 -12.75 -8.13 23.06
N LEU A 177 -13.54 -9.07 23.62
CA LEU A 177 -14.60 -8.77 24.57
C LEU A 177 -14.06 -8.21 25.90
N THR A 178 -12.96 -8.77 26.40
CA THR A 178 -12.30 -8.28 27.61
C THR A 178 -11.80 -6.86 27.40
N GLU A 179 -11.13 -6.59 26.28
CA GLU A 179 -10.64 -5.26 25.92
C GLU A 179 -11.80 -4.25 25.76
N GLY A 180 -12.88 -4.66 25.08
CA GLY A 180 -14.08 -3.85 24.92
C GLY A 180 -14.73 -3.50 26.27
N ALA A 181 -14.80 -4.47 27.20
CA ALA A 181 -15.35 -4.28 28.53
C ALA A 181 -14.48 -3.34 29.38
N VAL A 182 -13.15 -3.52 29.34
CA VAL A 182 -12.19 -2.69 30.11
C VAL A 182 -12.17 -1.25 29.60
N THR A 183 -12.19 -1.06 28.27
CA THR A 183 -12.17 0.28 27.67
C THR A 183 -13.55 0.95 27.61
N GLY A 184 -14.63 0.23 27.95
CA GLY A 184 -15.99 0.76 27.93
C GLY A 184 -16.49 1.09 26.52
N LYS A 185 -16.03 0.35 25.50
CA LYS A 185 -16.50 0.55 24.11
C LYS A 185 -17.99 0.30 24.00
N ARG A 186 -18.66 1.12 23.22
CA ARG A 186 -20.06 0.96 22.80
C ARG A 186 -20.07 0.60 21.32
N ASP A 187 -20.95 -0.31 20.93
CA ASP A 187 -21.16 -0.75 19.55
C ASP A 187 -22.32 0.02 18.93
#